data_33af06a03726c7b93a3a123289dcd7d6
#
_entry.id   33af06a03726c7b93a3a123289dcd7d6
#
_cell.length_a   1.000
_cell.length_b   1.000
_cell.length_c   1.000
_cell.angle_alpha   90.00
_cell.angle_beta   90.00
_cell.angle_gamma   90.00
#
_symmetry.space_group_name_H-M   'P 1'
#
loop_
_entity.id
_entity.type
_entity.pdbx_description
1 polymer ?
#
loop_
_entity_poly.entity_id
_entity_poly.type
_entity_poly.pdbx_seq_one_letter_code
_entity_poly.pdbx_strand_id
1 'polypeptide(L)'
;ADDATDIIEEMPANIVDKLLKMCDDTTRKDINKLLKYQEDTAGSIMTVEYAELKEELEIEKAIQQLKKDFEKYETINTCYVLDKKRVLVGEIQIKDLLFSARDEKIKDVCEKDILYVSTNTDQEEVANIFSKYDKTIMPVVDSEHRLVGIITIDDVLDVVEEEATEDMKKMAAITPIDKPYDKT
;
A
#
# COMPACT_ATOMS: atom_id res chain seq x y z
N ALA A 1 -16.17 16.78 -9.81
CA ALA A 1 -15.41 15.55 -9.61
C ALA A 1 -14.78 15.07 -10.92
N ASP A 2 -15.49 15.15 -12.05
CA ASP A 2 -15.00 14.70 -13.35
C ASP A 2 -13.79 15.51 -13.84
N ASP A 3 -13.81 16.82 -13.69
CA ASP A 3 -12.73 17.72 -14.16
C ASP A 3 -11.38 17.44 -13.45
N ALA A 4 -11.40 17.02 -12.20
CA ALA A 4 -10.18 16.69 -11.47
C ALA A 4 -9.58 15.35 -11.93
N THR A 5 -10.41 14.41 -12.36
CA THR A 5 -10.01 13.10 -12.86
C THR A 5 -9.29 13.21 -14.19
N ASP A 6 -9.83 14.01 -15.10
CA ASP A 6 -9.26 14.21 -16.43
C ASP A 6 -7.87 14.88 -16.34
N ILE A 7 -7.70 15.83 -15.41
CA ILE A 7 -6.41 16.50 -15.16
C ILE A 7 -5.37 15.50 -14.61
N ILE A 8 -5.77 14.60 -13.72
CA ILE A 8 -4.86 13.63 -13.10
C ILE A 8 -4.43 12.54 -14.12
N GLU A 9 -5.31 12.12 -15.02
CA GLU A 9 -5.00 11.14 -16.07
C GLU A 9 -3.96 11.63 -17.07
N GLU A 10 -3.90 12.93 -17.32
CA GLU A 10 -2.92 13.54 -18.23
C GLU A 10 -1.58 13.91 -17.55
N MET A 11 -1.51 13.80 -16.21
CA MET A 11 -0.30 14.16 -15.46
C MET A 11 0.77 13.08 -15.49
N PRO A 12 2.06 13.47 -15.58
CA PRO A 12 3.17 12.56 -15.35
C PRO A 12 3.11 11.90 -13.96
N ALA A 13 3.43 10.62 -13.86
CA ALA A 13 3.33 9.83 -12.63
C ALA A 13 4.04 10.47 -11.42
N ASN A 14 5.15 11.19 -11.64
CA ASN A 14 5.88 11.89 -10.59
C ASN A 14 5.14 13.11 -10.01
N ILE A 15 4.21 13.68 -10.76
CA ILE A 15 3.36 14.79 -10.29
C ILE A 15 2.16 14.24 -9.54
N VAL A 16 1.57 13.15 -10.03
CA VAL A 16 0.50 12.42 -9.34
C VAL A 16 0.98 11.97 -7.95
N ASP A 17 2.16 11.38 -7.85
CA ASP A 17 2.79 11.00 -6.57
C ASP A 17 2.92 12.18 -5.59
N LYS A 18 3.31 13.35 -6.10
CA LYS A 18 3.43 14.55 -5.26
C LYS A 18 2.08 15.07 -4.77
N LEU A 19 1.06 15.03 -5.63
CA LEU A 19 -0.29 15.45 -5.27
C LEU A 19 -0.88 14.51 -4.22
N LEU A 20 -0.73 13.18 -4.40
CA LEU A 20 -1.21 12.19 -3.45
C LEU A 20 -0.55 12.33 -2.07
N LYS A 21 0.73 12.69 -2.02
CA LYS A 21 1.46 12.96 -0.76
C LYS A 21 0.99 14.22 -0.03
N MET A 22 0.32 15.14 -0.71
CA MET A 22 -0.18 16.40 -0.13
C MET A 22 -1.64 16.29 0.33
N CYS A 23 -2.32 15.22 0.01
CA CYS A 23 -3.72 15.02 0.35
C CYS A 23 -3.88 14.34 1.72
N ASP A 24 -4.98 14.64 2.40
CA ASP A 24 -5.43 13.87 3.57
C ASP A 24 -5.87 12.45 3.16
N ASP A 25 -6.07 11.56 4.13
CA ASP A 25 -6.42 10.16 3.88
C ASP A 25 -7.71 9.98 3.08
N THR A 26 -8.70 10.83 3.31
CA THR A 26 -9.99 10.79 2.61
C THR A 26 -9.82 11.19 1.15
N THR A 27 -9.16 12.31 0.91
CA THR A 27 -8.87 12.82 -0.43
C THR A 27 -7.98 11.85 -1.21
N ARG A 28 -7.02 11.21 -0.55
CA ARG A 28 -6.15 10.20 -1.16
C ARG A 28 -6.93 8.95 -1.59
N LYS A 29 -7.82 8.45 -0.75
CA LYS A 29 -8.71 7.33 -1.10
C LYS A 29 -9.60 7.68 -2.30
N ASP A 30 -10.11 8.89 -2.34
CA ASP A 30 -10.94 9.36 -3.44
C ASP A 30 -10.13 9.53 -4.74
N ILE A 31 -8.91 10.05 -4.67
CA ILE A 31 -8.01 10.15 -5.82
C ILE A 31 -7.60 8.77 -6.31
N ASN A 32 -7.32 7.81 -5.43
CA ASN A 32 -7.02 6.44 -5.82
C ASN A 32 -8.19 5.77 -6.56
N LYS A 33 -9.45 6.04 -6.16
CA LYS A 33 -10.64 5.63 -6.90
C LYS A 33 -10.70 6.29 -8.28
N LEU A 34 -10.37 7.58 -8.35
CA LEU A 34 -10.34 8.36 -9.60
C LEU A 34 -9.24 7.90 -10.56
N LEU A 35 -8.13 7.34 -10.06
CA LEU A 35 -7.05 6.77 -10.87
C LEU A 35 -7.38 5.36 -11.44
N LYS A 36 -8.66 4.98 -11.45
CA LYS A 36 -9.16 3.71 -12.03
C LYS A 36 -8.63 2.44 -11.35
N TYR A 37 -8.18 2.53 -10.10
CA TYR A 37 -8.06 1.30 -9.33
C TYR A 37 -9.46 0.77 -9.04
N GLN A 38 -9.66 -0.48 -9.36
CA GLN A 38 -10.91 -1.15 -9.08
C GLN A 38 -11.17 -1.14 -7.56
N GLU A 39 -12.40 -0.86 -7.15
CA GLU A 39 -12.80 -0.97 -5.74
C GLU A 39 -12.48 -2.37 -5.20
N ASP A 40 -12.28 -2.48 -3.90
CA ASP A 40 -11.99 -3.73 -3.21
C ASP A 40 -10.68 -4.41 -3.66
N THR A 41 -9.73 -3.65 -4.19
CA THR A 41 -8.41 -4.14 -4.58
C THR A 41 -7.28 -3.48 -3.78
N ALA A 42 -6.09 -4.08 -3.80
CA ALA A 42 -4.89 -3.52 -3.18
C ALA A 42 -4.61 -2.08 -3.63
N GLY A 43 -4.84 -1.77 -4.90
CA GLY A 43 -4.67 -0.42 -5.43
C GLY A 43 -5.61 0.61 -4.81
N SER A 44 -6.83 0.21 -4.41
CA SER A 44 -7.81 1.12 -3.80
C SER A 44 -7.55 1.41 -2.32
N ILE A 45 -6.82 0.55 -1.62
CA ILE A 45 -6.53 0.66 -0.18
C ILE A 45 -5.09 1.06 0.14
N MET A 46 -4.19 1.10 -0.84
CA MET A 46 -2.78 1.43 -0.63
C MET A 46 -2.56 2.91 -0.31
N THR A 47 -1.43 3.20 0.34
CA THR A 47 -0.88 4.55 0.51
C THR A 47 0.40 4.72 -0.30
N VAL A 48 0.74 5.97 -0.66
CA VAL A 48 1.98 6.31 -1.38
C VAL A 48 3.05 6.93 -0.45
N GLU A 49 2.79 6.96 0.85
CA GLU A 49 3.68 7.52 1.87
C GLU A 49 4.66 6.47 2.42
N TYR A 50 5.51 5.96 1.58
CA TYR A 50 6.47 4.91 1.93
C TYR A 50 7.91 5.34 1.71
N ALA A 51 8.85 4.73 2.47
CA ALA A 51 10.27 4.93 2.31
C ALA A 51 10.82 4.04 1.18
N GLU A 52 11.40 4.66 0.16
CA GLU A 52 12.09 4.00 -0.94
C GLU A 52 13.57 4.37 -1.00
N LEU A 53 14.41 3.40 -1.30
CA LEU A 53 15.85 3.56 -1.44
C LEU A 53 16.30 2.96 -2.76
N LYS A 54 17.21 3.64 -3.45
CA LYS A 54 17.85 3.09 -4.65
C LYS A 54 18.87 2.03 -4.27
N GLU A 55 18.88 0.92 -4.97
CA GLU A 55 19.76 -0.23 -4.69
C GLU A 55 21.26 0.12 -4.70
N GLU A 56 21.67 1.11 -5.49
CA GLU A 56 23.08 1.55 -5.62
C GLU A 56 23.52 2.55 -4.54
N LEU A 57 22.62 3.04 -3.68
CA LEU A 57 22.97 3.94 -2.60
C LEU A 57 23.88 3.25 -1.55
N GLU A 58 24.85 4.00 -1.04
CA GLU A 58 25.55 3.63 0.17
C GLU A 58 24.67 3.83 1.41
N ILE A 59 24.88 2.99 2.42
CA ILE A 59 24.13 3.03 3.69
C ILE A 59 24.12 4.43 4.31
N GLU A 60 25.28 5.11 4.35
CA GLU A 60 25.37 6.47 4.91
C GLU A 60 24.41 7.44 4.21
N LYS A 61 24.37 7.41 2.88
CA LYS A 61 23.49 8.28 2.09
C LYS A 61 22.03 7.93 2.26
N ALA A 62 21.70 6.64 2.38
CA ALA A 62 20.35 6.17 2.64
C ALA A 62 19.84 6.69 4.00
N ILE A 63 20.65 6.61 5.05
CA ILE A 63 20.31 7.13 6.37
C ILE A 63 20.09 8.65 6.34
N GLN A 64 20.94 9.39 5.62
CA GLN A 64 20.79 10.84 5.45
C GLN A 64 19.48 11.19 4.74
N GLN A 65 19.13 10.46 3.68
CA GLN A 65 17.88 10.62 2.96
C GLN A 65 16.66 10.37 3.87
N LEU A 66 16.68 9.28 4.63
CA LEU A 66 15.56 8.95 5.57
C LEU A 66 15.41 10.01 6.66
N LYS A 67 16.51 10.53 7.21
CA LYS A 67 16.45 11.60 8.20
C LYS A 67 15.87 12.90 7.66
N LYS A 68 16.15 13.22 6.39
CA LYS A 68 15.63 14.42 5.74
C LYS A 68 14.12 14.34 5.47
N ASP A 69 13.64 13.17 5.11
CA ASP A 69 12.28 12.97 4.59
C ASP A 69 11.35 12.21 5.55
N PHE A 70 11.76 11.98 6.81
CA PHE A 70 11.03 11.08 7.73
C PHE A 70 9.56 11.47 7.96
N GLU A 71 9.25 12.75 7.92
CA GLU A 71 7.88 13.26 8.08
C GLU A 71 6.95 12.92 6.91
N LYS A 72 7.51 12.49 5.77
CA LYS A 72 6.76 12.13 4.56
C LYS A 72 6.33 10.67 4.52
N TYR A 73 6.79 9.87 5.48
CA TYR A 73 6.57 8.44 5.48
C TYR A 73 5.56 8.04 6.55
N GLU A 74 4.65 7.16 6.21
CA GLU A 74 3.75 6.55 7.16
C GLU A 74 4.50 5.67 8.16
N THR A 75 5.53 4.96 7.67
CA THR A 75 6.46 4.20 8.50
C THR A 75 7.83 4.16 7.84
N ILE A 76 8.88 4.15 8.64
CA ILE A 76 10.27 3.94 8.20
C ILE A 76 10.84 2.60 8.66
N ASN A 77 10.08 1.81 9.41
CA ASN A 77 10.56 0.52 9.93
C ASN A 77 11.03 -0.41 8.80
N THR A 78 10.32 -0.38 7.68
CA THR A 78 10.67 -1.08 6.44
C THR A 78 10.85 -0.07 5.32
N CYS A 79 12.00 -0.12 4.65
CA CYS A 79 12.30 0.67 3.46
C CYS A 79 12.35 -0.27 2.26
N TYR A 80 11.75 0.12 1.15
CA TYR A 80 11.73 -0.68 -0.08
C TYR A 80 12.87 -0.28 -0.99
N VAL A 81 13.48 -1.27 -1.63
CA VAL A 81 14.67 -1.09 -2.48
C VAL A 81 14.26 -1.21 -3.93
N LEU A 82 14.61 -0.20 -4.71
CA LEU A 82 14.24 -0.07 -6.11
C LEU A 82 15.49 0.00 -7.01
N ASP A 83 15.37 -0.57 -8.21
CA ASP A 83 16.34 -0.37 -9.27
C ASP A 83 16.14 0.98 -10.00
N LYS A 84 16.91 1.19 -11.07
CA LYS A 84 16.85 2.43 -11.88
C LYS A 84 15.49 2.64 -12.58
N LYS A 85 14.73 1.56 -12.81
CA LYS A 85 13.43 1.58 -13.46
C LYS A 85 12.27 1.56 -12.46
N ARG A 86 12.54 1.75 -11.16
CA ARG A 86 11.58 1.66 -10.06
C ARG A 86 11.03 0.25 -9.80
N VAL A 87 11.65 -0.77 -10.36
CA VAL A 87 11.30 -2.17 -10.08
C VAL A 87 11.66 -2.48 -8.63
N LEU A 88 10.72 -3.10 -7.91
CA LEU A 88 10.94 -3.55 -6.53
C LEU A 88 11.92 -4.73 -6.53
N VAL A 89 13.10 -4.54 -5.94
CA VAL A 89 14.17 -5.55 -5.90
C VAL A 89 14.48 -6.06 -4.50
N GLY A 90 13.99 -5.40 -3.46
CA GLY A 90 14.22 -5.83 -2.10
C GLY A 90 13.55 -4.95 -1.05
N GLU A 91 13.75 -5.33 0.21
CA GLU A 91 13.38 -4.52 1.37
C GLU A 91 14.52 -4.53 2.39
N ILE A 92 14.60 -3.50 3.20
CA ILE A 92 15.55 -3.43 4.32
C ILE A 92 14.86 -2.83 5.55
N GLN A 93 15.05 -3.49 6.69
CA GLN A 93 14.55 -2.97 7.96
C GLN A 93 15.46 -1.83 8.44
N ILE A 94 14.88 -0.80 9.06
CA ILE A 94 15.65 0.33 9.57
C ILE A 94 16.74 -0.11 10.56
N LYS A 95 16.49 -1.13 11.36
CA LYS A 95 17.48 -1.71 12.27
C LYS A 95 18.69 -2.26 11.53
N ASP A 96 18.49 -2.98 10.42
CA ASP A 96 19.56 -3.58 9.63
C ASP A 96 20.38 -2.50 8.92
N LEU A 97 19.71 -1.45 8.46
CA LEU A 97 20.34 -0.26 7.89
C LEU A 97 21.27 0.42 8.90
N LEU A 98 20.83 0.59 10.15
CA LEU A 98 21.61 1.24 11.21
C LEU A 98 22.84 0.41 11.66
N PHE A 99 22.77 -0.92 11.57
CA PHE A 99 23.85 -1.82 11.97
C PHE A 99 24.76 -2.25 10.83
N SER A 100 24.44 -1.93 9.57
CA SER A 100 25.29 -2.18 8.42
C SER A 100 26.48 -1.20 8.36
N ALA A 101 27.58 -1.61 7.70
CA ALA A 101 28.69 -0.71 7.46
C ALA A 101 28.29 0.45 6.55
N ARG A 102 28.76 1.66 6.85
CA ARG A 102 28.32 2.90 6.20
C ARG A 102 28.66 2.98 4.71
N ASP A 103 29.69 2.29 4.28
CA ASP A 103 30.22 2.23 2.91
C ASP A 103 29.64 1.08 2.08
N GLU A 104 28.87 0.17 2.69
CA GLU A 104 28.15 -0.87 1.97
C GLU A 104 27.02 -0.28 1.14
N LYS A 105 26.67 -0.97 0.04
CA LYS A 105 25.53 -0.61 -0.79
C LYS A 105 24.26 -1.31 -0.33
N ILE A 106 23.14 -0.66 -0.50
CA ILE A 106 21.82 -1.20 -0.14
C ILE A 106 21.58 -2.57 -0.78
N LYS A 107 21.93 -2.75 -2.05
CA LYS A 107 21.76 -4.02 -2.78
C LYS A 107 22.50 -5.22 -2.16
N ASP A 108 23.56 -4.97 -1.40
CA ASP A 108 24.39 -6.00 -0.79
C ASP A 108 23.85 -6.46 0.59
N VAL A 109 23.00 -5.64 1.21
CA VAL A 109 22.49 -5.87 2.58
C VAL A 109 20.98 -6.03 2.66
N CYS A 110 20.23 -5.72 1.61
CA CYS A 110 18.78 -5.86 1.58
C CYS A 110 18.33 -7.30 1.43
N GLU A 111 17.12 -7.60 1.96
CA GLU A 111 16.42 -8.86 1.70
C GLU A 111 15.79 -8.81 0.31
N LYS A 112 15.99 -9.85 -0.48
CA LYS A 112 15.50 -9.95 -1.87
C LYS A 112 14.31 -10.88 -2.04
N ASP A 113 14.11 -11.80 -1.10
CA ASP A 113 12.94 -12.68 -1.09
C ASP A 113 11.82 -12.03 -0.30
N ILE A 114 11.07 -11.16 -0.95
CA ILE A 114 10.04 -10.34 -0.33
C ILE A 114 8.65 -10.69 -0.85
N LEU A 115 7.67 -10.61 0.05
CA LEU A 115 6.26 -10.70 -0.32
C LEU A 115 5.77 -9.36 -0.88
N TYR A 116 4.92 -9.44 -1.89
CA TYR A 116 4.27 -8.27 -2.50
C TYR A 116 2.88 -8.66 -3.01
N VAL A 117 2.06 -7.67 -3.27
CA VAL A 117 0.77 -7.82 -3.94
C VAL A 117 0.71 -6.94 -5.17
N SER A 118 -0.13 -7.32 -6.13
CA SER A 118 -0.43 -6.50 -7.31
C SER A 118 -1.51 -5.48 -6.99
N THR A 119 -1.57 -4.38 -7.71
CA THR A 119 -2.65 -3.39 -7.63
C THR A 119 -4.04 -4.01 -7.79
N ASN A 120 -4.15 -5.11 -8.53
CA ASN A 120 -5.41 -5.82 -8.80
C ASN A 120 -5.72 -6.95 -7.82
N THR A 121 -4.86 -7.20 -6.83
CA THR A 121 -5.11 -8.24 -5.81
C THR A 121 -6.33 -7.82 -4.99
N ASP A 122 -7.25 -8.76 -4.80
CA ASP A 122 -8.47 -8.57 -4.00
C ASP A 122 -8.12 -8.23 -2.55
N GLN A 123 -8.89 -7.32 -1.93
CA GLN A 123 -8.60 -6.86 -0.57
C GLN A 123 -8.72 -7.95 0.50
N GLU A 124 -9.62 -8.92 0.33
CA GLU A 124 -9.71 -10.07 1.23
C GLU A 124 -8.48 -10.96 1.12
N GLU A 125 -7.97 -11.16 -0.11
CA GLU A 125 -6.73 -11.89 -0.33
C GLU A 125 -5.54 -11.18 0.33
N VAL A 126 -5.47 -9.86 0.23
CA VAL A 126 -4.47 -9.05 0.95
C VAL A 126 -4.55 -9.29 2.45
N ALA A 127 -5.75 -9.24 3.04
CA ALA A 127 -5.96 -9.48 4.47
C ALA A 127 -5.51 -10.90 4.89
N ASN A 128 -5.79 -11.90 4.07
CA ASN A 128 -5.35 -13.27 4.30
C ASN A 128 -3.82 -13.41 4.27
N ILE A 129 -3.13 -12.72 3.36
CA ILE A 129 -1.66 -12.72 3.27
C ILE A 129 -1.06 -12.07 4.52
N PHE A 130 -1.59 -10.92 4.98
CA PHE A 130 -1.15 -10.28 6.22
C PHE A 130 -1.25 -11.22 7.41
N SER A 131 -2.39 -11.86 7.58
CA SER A 131 -2.64 -12.82 8.67
C SER A 131 -1.72 -14.03 8.59
N LYS A 132 -1.57 -14.62 7.40
CA LYS A 132 -0.78 -15.85 7.20
C LYS A 132 0.70 -15.66 7.47
N TYR A 133 1.25 -14.49 7.17
CA TYR A 133 2.69 -14.20 7.25
C TYR A 133 3.04 -13.20 8.35
N ASP A 134 2.11 -12.87 9.24
CA ASP A 134 2.29 -11.92 10.34
C ASP A 134 2.91 -10.58 9.87
N LYS A 135 2.46 -10.09 8.71
CA LYS A 135 2.96 -8.83 8.13
C LYS A 135 2.31 -7.62 8.77
N THR A 136 3.06 -6.54 8.88
CA THR A 136 2.57 -5.23 9.32
C THR A 136 2.51 -4.22 8.18
N ILE A 137 3.21 -4.54 7.08
CA ILE A 137 3.30 -3.73 5.88
C ILE A 137 3.50 -4.62 4.66
N MET A 138 2.93 -4.25 3.51
CA MET A 138 3.03 -5.00 2.26
C MET A 138 3.24 -4.04 1.09
N PRO A 139 4.26 -4.26 0.24
CA PRO A 139 4.44 -3.46 -0.97
C PRO A 139 3.44 -3.87 -2.05
N VAL A 140 2.97 -2.87 -2.78
CA VAL A 140 2.06 -3.00 -3.92
C VAL A 140 2.80 -2.66 -5.19
N VAL A 141 2.75 -3.53 -6.17
CA VAL A 141 3.42 -3.37 -7.46
C VAL A 141 2.41 -3.33 -8.62
N ASP A 142 2.80 -2.67 -9.71
CA ASP A 142 2.07 -2.69 -10.97
C ASP A 142 2.41 -3.92 -11.82
N SER A 143 1.87 -3.99 -13.05
CA SER A 143 2.11 -5.10 -13.98
C SER A 143 3.57 -5.23 -14.42
N GLU A 144 4.38 -4.18 -14.30
CA GLU A 144 5.82 -4.18 -14.61
C GLU A 144 6.69 -4.36 -13.35
N HIS A 145 6.10 -4.79 -12.23
CA HIS A 145 6.76 -4.99 -10.95
C HIS A 145 7.36 -3.71 -10.35
N ARG A 146 6.86 -2.55 -10.72
CA ARG A 146 7.25 -1.28 -10.13
C ARG A 146 6.48 -1.04 -8.85
N LEU A 147 7.17 -0.54 -7.82
CA LEU A 147 6.54 -0.16 -6.55
C LEU A 147 5.64 1.07 -6.76
N VAL A 148 4.37 0.94 -6.45
CA VAL A 148 3.37 2.01 -6.61
C VAL A 148 2.73 2.44 -5.29
N GLY A 149 2.80 1.61 -4.26
CA GLY A 149 2.26 1.91 -2.94
C GLY A 149 2.61 0.87 -1.90
N ILE A 150 2.09 1.07 -0.71
CA ILE A 150 2.14 0.11 0.40
C ILE A 150 0.76 -0.02 1.03
N ILE A 151 0.52 -1.16 1.68
CA ILE A 151 -0.65 -1.37 2.53
C ILE A 151 -0.13 -1.61 3.95
N THR A 152 -0.73 -0.95 4.94
CA THR A 152 -0.39 -1.14 6.35
C THR A 152 -1.40 -2.06 7.02
N ILE A 153 -1.04 -2.61 8.18
CA ILE A 153 -1.95 -3.46 8.96
C ILE A 153 -3.22 -2.70 9.39
N ASP A 154 -3.14 -1.41 9.61
CA ASP A 154 -4.29 -0.58 9.98
C ASP A 154 -5.32 -0.55 8.84
N ASP A 155 -4.87 -0.38 7.59
CA ASP A 155 -5.75 -0.44 6.41
C ASP A 155 -6.40 -1.82 6.26
N VAL A 156 -5.67 -2.89 6.56
CA VAL A 156 -6.18 -4.26 6.51
C VAL A 156 -7.25 -4.51 7.59
N LEU A 157 -7.08 -3.96 8.78
CA LEU A 157 -8.09 -4.07 9.84
C LEU A 157 -9.40 -3.39 9.44
N ASP A 158 -9.33 -2.22 8.79
CA ASP A 158 -10.51 -1.54 8.25
C ASP A 158 -11.23 -2.40 7.19
N VAL A 159 -10.48 -3.04 6.30
CA VAL A 159 -11.02 -3.98 5.30
C VAL A 159 -11.75 -5.15 5.96
N VAL A 160 -11.14 -5.78 6.97
CA VAL A 160 -11.75 -6.91 7.69
C VAL A 160 -13.06 -6.50 8.36
N GLU A 161 -13.14 -5.29 8.90
CA GLU A 161 -14.35 -4.74 9.52
C GLU A 161 -15.45 -4.46 8.47
N GLU A 162 -15.09 -3.90 7.32
CA GLU A 162 -16.01 -3.66 6.20
C GLU A 162 -16.61 -4.97 5.67
N GLU A 163 -15.78 -5.97 5.38
CA GLU A 163 -16.20 -7.27 4.88
C GLU A 163 -17.12 -8.00 5.87
N ALA A 164 -16.79 -7.99 7.16
CA ALA A 164 -17.62 -8.57 8.19
C ALA A 164 -19.00 -7.89 8.26
N THR A 165 -19.06 -6.57 8.07
CA THR A 165 -20.30 -5.80 8.07
C THR A 165 -21.14 -6.12 6.83
N GLU A 166 -20.52 -6.26 5.65
CA GLU A 166 -21.21 -6.65 4.43
C GLU A 166 -21.81 -8.05 4.51
N ASP A 167 -21.05 -9.01 5.05
CA ASP A 167 -21.52 -10.38 5.24
C ASP A 167 -22.72 -10.45 6.20
N MET A 168 -22.70 -9.67 7.27
CA MET A 168 -23.84 -9.55 8.19
C MET A 168 -25.06 -8.96 7.49
N LYS A 169 -24.92 -7.94 6.65
CA LYS A 169 -26.02 -7.36 5.87
C LYS A 169 -26.58 -8.35 4.87
N LYS A 170 -25.73 -9.11 4.17
CA LYS A 170 -26.13 -10.16 3.23
C LYS A 170 -26.92 -11.26 3.93
N MET A 171 -26.48 -11.74 5.10
CA MET A 171 -27.19 -12.73 5.92
C MET A 171 -28.55 -12.20 6.41
N ALA A 172 -28.62 -10.95 6.87
CA ALA A 172 -29.89 -10.33 7.29
C ALA A 172 -30.89 -10.18 6.13
N ALA A 173 -30.42 -9.96 4.90
CA ALA A 173 -31.26 -9.88 3.71
C ALA A 173 -31.78 -11.24 3.24
N ILE A 174 -31.13 -12.34 3.58
CA ILE A 174 -31.49 -13.72 3.22
C ILE A 174 -32.45 -14.33 4.24
N THR A 175 -32.55 -13.80 5.45
CA THR A 175 -33.47 -14.31 6.48
C THR A 175 -34.92 -14.01 6.03
N PRO A 176 -35.74 -15.01 5.69
CA PRO A 176 -37.17 -14.77 5.37
C PRO A 176 -37.83 -14.17 6.60
N ILE A 177 -38.52 -13.06 6.41
CA ILE A 177 -39.44 -12.57 7.43
C ILE A 177 -40.61 -13.56 7.43
N ASP A 178 -40.54 -14.58 8.26
CA ASP A 178 -41.70 -15.37 8.63
C ASP A 178 -42.67 -14.45 9.38
N LYS A 179 -43.54 -13.77 8.64
CA LYS A 179 -44.72 -13.17 9.23
C LYS A 179 -45.66 -14.31 9.58
N PRO A 180 -46.01 -14.48 10.85
CA PRO A 180 -47.09 -15.38 11.19
C PRO A 180 -48.34 -14.87 10.51
N TYR A 181 -48.92 -15.68 9.64
CA TYR A 181 -50.23 -15.45 9.12
C TYR A 181 -51.20 -15.56 10.29
N ASP A 182 -51.68 -14.44 10.76
CA ASP A 182 -52.80 -14.37 11.69
C ASP A 182 -54.05 -14.74 10.89
N LYS A 183 -54.55 -15.97 11.11
CA LYS A 183 -55.85 -16.40 10.64
C LYS A 183 -56.90 -15.93 11.64
N THR A 184 -57.60 -14.91 11.29
CA THR A 184 -58.96 -14.68 11.79
C THR A 184 -59.94 -15.41 10.92
#